data_6cae2350ff169b04e486834d6aeeca2a
#
_entry.id   6cae2350ff169b04e486834d6aeeca2a
#
_cell.length_a   1.000
_cell.length_b   1.000
_cell.length_c   1.000
_cell.angle_alpha   90.00
_cell.angle_beta   90.00
_cell.angle_gamma   90.00
#
_symmetry.space_group_name_H-M   'P 1'
#
loop_
_entity.id
_entity.type
_entity.pdbx_description
1 polymer ?
#
loop_
_entity_poly.entity_id
_entity_poly.type
_entity_poly.pdbx_seq_one_letter_code
_entity_poly.pdbx_strand_id
1 'polypeptide(L)'
;MANIGIYGGSFNPPHKGHMLAAAQCRAALGLERVIVIPAAVPPHKALADGSPDAQTRLALTKLAVKGLDGFEVSDMELRREGPSYTVDTLRQLSAQHPDDALWLMMGTDMFLSFASWREPEQIAHLAQIVCFARTAVDAALKERLETQAARLRAEFGASVTLLHNEFLDISSTEARKLLFFGLADEVLQPEVLAYIRQNGLYGLGRNYRALPFDELRL
;
A
#
# COMPACT_ATOMS: atom_id res chain seq x y z
N MET A 1 -13.48 -18.60 11.46
CA MET A 1 -12.96 -18.25 10.10
C MET A 1 -13.13 -16.75 9.95
N ALA A 2 -12.04 -16.00 10.08
CA ALA A 2 -12.02 -14.55 9.91
C ALA A 2 -11.66 -14.18 8.46
N ASN A 3 -12.12 -13.00 7.99
CA ASN A 3 -11.67 -12.41 6.74
C ASN A 3 -10.56 -11.41 7.05
N ILE A 4 -9.34 -11.66 6.58
CA ILE A 4 -8.16 -10.85 6.88
C ILE A 4 -7.66 -10.15 5.62
N GLY A 5 -7.66 -8.82 5.61
CA GLY A 5 -7.06 -8.03 4.54
C GLY A 5 -5.54 -8.00 4.66
N ILE A 6 -4.84 -8.23 3.56
CA ILE A 6 -3.38 -8.16 3.47
C ILE A 6 -3.00 -7.02 2.54
N TYR A 7 -2.39 -5.98 3.08
CA TYR A 7 -2.03 -4.79 2.33
C TYR A 7 -0.51 -4.55 2.36
N GLY A 8 0.17 -5.09 1.35
CA GLY A 8 1.60 -4.89 1.13
C GLY A 8 1.91 -3.60 0.39
N GLY A 9 3.07 -3.02 0.66
CA GLY A 9 3.52 -1.84 -0.07
C GLY A 9 4.88 -1.32 0.40
N SER A 10 5.51 -0.46 -0.40
CA SER A 10 6.75 0.21 0.01
C SER A 10 6.52 1.28 1.10
N PHE A 11 5.33 1.90 1.11
CA PHE A 11 4.95 2.97 2.05
C PHE A 11 6.04 4.03 2.24
N ASN A 12 6.38 4.72 1.15
CA ASN A 12 7.55 5.59 1.05
C ASN A 12 7.23 7.05 0.66
N PRO A 13 6.58 7.86 1.52
CA PRO A 13 5.93 7.50 2.78
C PRO A 13 4.53 6.88 2.61
N PRO A 14 3.95 6.30 3.69
CA PRO A 14 2.51 6.06 3.76
C PRO A 14 1.78 7.40 3.74
N HIS A 15 0.60 7.45 3.11
CA HIS A 15 -0.21 8.67 2.97
C HIS A 15 -1.70 8.37 3.16
N LYS A 16 -2.50 9.43 3.34
CA LYS A 16 -3.96 9.32 3.58
C LYS A 16 -4.67 8.48 2.53
N GLY A 17 -4.26 8.56 1.26
CA GLY A 17 -4.84 7.74 0.19
C GLY A 17 -4.64 6.23 0.36
N HIS A 18 -3.51 5.78 0.92
CA HIS A 18 -3.33 4.37 1.26
C HIS A 18 -4.33 3.92 2.32
N MET A 19 -4.49 4.69 3.38
CA MET A 19 -5.34 4.33 4.52
C MET A 19 -6.82 4.43 4.16
N LEU A 20 -7.23 5.44 3.38
CA LEU A 20 -8.59 5.58 2.88
C LEU A 20 -9.00 4.35 2.07
N ALA A 21 -8.21 3.99 1.06
CA ALA A 21 -8.49 2.83 0.22
C ALA A 21 -8.58 1.53 1.04
N ALA A 22 -7.65 1.32 1.96
CA ALA A 22 -7.65 0.14 2.82
C ALA A 22 -8.86 0.10 3.76
N ALA A 23 -9.27 1.23 4.33
CA ALA A 23 -10.44 1.32 5.19
C ALA A 23 -11.74 1.02 4.43
N GLN A 24 -11.86 1.53 3.20
CA GLN A 24 -13.01 1.24 2.34
C GLN A 24 -13.07 -0.22 1.91
N CYS A 25 -11.93 -0.84 1.57
CA CYS A 25 -11.84 -2.27 1.32
C CYS A 25 -12.32 -3.08 2.55
N ARG A 26 -11.83 -2.72 3.74
CA ARG A 26 -12.23 -3.38 4.99
C ARG A 26 -13.75 -3.32 5.19
N ALA A 27 -14.32 -2.13 5.04
CA ALA A 27 -15.76 -1.92 5.23
C ALA A 27 -16.61 -2.65 4.17
N ALA A 28 -16.26 -2.52 2.88
CA ALA A 28 -17.02 -3.08 1.78
C ALA A 28 -17.02 -4.63 1.76
N LEU A 29 -15.93 -5.24 2.22
CA LEU A 29 -15.75 -6.70 2.19
C LEU A 29 -15.99 -7.36 3.56
N GLY A 30 -16.35 -6.58 4.59
CA GLY A 30 -16.57 -7.10 5.94
C GLY A 30 -15.30 -7.74 6.52
N LEU A 31 -14.12 -7.19 6.22
CA LEU A 31 -12.88 -7.73 6.75
C LEU A 31 -12.80 -7.45 8.26
N GLU A 32 -12.49 -8.48 9.05
CA GLU A 32 -12.33 -8.34 10.49
C GLU A 32 -11.18 -7.41 10.82
N ARG A 33 -10.04 -7.60 10.13
CA ARG A 33 -8.87 -6.75 10.25
C ARG A 33 -8.11 -6.62 8.94
N VAL A 34 -7.21 -5.64 8.88
CA VAL A 34 -6.26 -5.42 7.79
C VAL A 34 -4.84 -5.44 8.35
N ILE A 35 -4.00 -6.32 7.85
CA ILE A 35 -2.57 -6.38 8.15
C ILE A 35 -1.84 -5.56 7.08
N VAL A 36 -1.26 -4.45 7.50
CA VAL A 36 -0.44 -3.59 6.64
C VAL A 36 1.02 -4.02 6.76
N ILE A 37 1.67 -4.34 5.63
CA ILE A 37 2.99 -4.96 5.60
C ILE A 37 3.95 -4.11 4.76
N PRO A 38 4.81 -3.31 5.40
CA PRO A 38 5.86 -2.59 4.69
C PRO A 38 6.88 -3.56 4.09
N ALA A 39 7.15 -3.43 2.79
CA ALA A 39 8.17 -4.24 2.12
C ALA A 39 9.58 -3.87 2.63
N ALA A 40 10.37 -4.86 3.01
CA ALA A 40 11.77 -4.65 3.36
C ALA A 40 12.56 -4.25 2.10
N VAL A 41 12.54 -5.11 1.09
CA VAL A 41 13.15 -4.90 -0.22
C VAL A 41 12.08 -5.12 -1.29
N PRO A 42 11.43 -4.06 -1.81
CA PRO A 42 10.39 -4.19 -2.83
C PRO A 42 10.93 -4.89 -4.10
N PRO A 43 10.32 -5.99 -4.57
CA PRO A 43 10.84 -6.75 -5.71
C PRO A 43 10.58 -6.11 -7.07
N HIS A 44 9.57 -5.24 -7.17
CA HIS A 44 9.10 -4.69 -8.45
C HIS A 44 9.56 -3.26 -8.70
N LYS A 45 10.13 -2.59 -7.71
CA LYS A 45 10.50 -1.17 -7.81
C LYS A 45 11.65 -0.83 -6.87
N ALA A 46 12.72 -0.29 -7.43
CA ALA A 46 13.74 0.36 -6.61
C ALA A 46 13.13 1.56 -5.87
N LEU A 47 13.52 1.74 -4.62
CA LEU A 47 13.15 2.94 -3.87
C LEU A 47 13.88 4.15 -4.46
N ALA A 48 13.24 5.32 -4.41
CA ALA A 48 13.89 6.56 -4.84
C ALA A 48 15.11 6.87 -3.96
N ASP A 49 16.10 7.56 -4.53
CA ASP A 49 17.26 8.03 -3.76
C ASP A 49 16.81 8.89 -2.57
N GLY A 50 17.51 8.73 -1.45
CA GLY A 50 17.15 9.40 -0.19
C GLY A 50 15.93 8.81 0.52
N SER A 51 15.42 7.67 0.07
CA SER A 51 14.35 6.95 0.79
C SER A 51 14.86 6.43 2.13
N PRO A 52 14.04 6.50 3.19
CA PRO A 52 14.36 5.90 4.47
C PRO A 52 14.51 4.37 4.37
N ASP A 53 15.25 3.80 5.30
CA ASP A 53 15.37 2.35 5.44
C ASP A 53 14.03 1.67 5.80
N ALA A 54 14.02 0.35 5.78
CA ALA A 54 12.80 -0.44 6.03
C ALA A 54 12.26 -0.24 7.47
N GLN A 55 13.13 -0.07 8.47
CA GLN A 55 12.71 0.16 9.86
C GLN A 55 12.03 1.51 10.03
N THR A 56 12.57 2.54 9.40
CA THR A 56 11.96 3.87 9.38
C THR A 56 10.61 3.85 8.64
N ARG A 57 10.49 3.16 7.52
CA ARG A 57 9.21 3.01 6.79
C ARG A 57 8.19 2.21 7.61
N LEU A 58 8.62 1.21 8.37
CA LEU A 58 7.77 0.51 9.33
C LEU A 58 7.25 1.46 10.42
N ALA A 59 8.13 2.31 10.99
CA ALA A 59 7.73 3.30 12.00
C ALA A 59 6.69 4.29 11.42
N LEU A 60 6.92 4.81 10.23
CA LEU A 60 5.96 5.69 9.53
C LEU A 60 4.62 4.98 9.28
N THR A 61 4.64 3.69 8.89
CA THR A 61 3.42 2.93 8.65
C THR A 61 2.63 2.71 9.95
N LYS A 62 3.30 2.44 11.07
CA LYS A 62 2.66 2.34 12.39
C LYS A 62 1.98 3.65 12.78
N LEU A 63 2.61 4.79 12.48
CA LEU A 63 2.00 6.11 12.72
C LEU A 63 0.79 6.35 11.79
N ALA A 64 0.86 5.91 10.54
CA ALA A 64 -0.22 6.10 9.57
C ALA A 64 -1.50 5.31 9.90
N VAL A 65 -1.38 4.16 10.56
CA VAL A 65 -2.54 3.35 10.97
C VAL A 65 -3.02 3.65 12.38
N LYS A 66 -2.31 4.50 13.12
CA LYS A 66 -2.66 4.83 14.51
C LYS A 66 -4.08 5.38 14.59
N GLY A 67 -4.91 4.77 15.44
CA GLY A 67 -6.31 5.15 15.64
C GLY A 67 -7.28 4.59 14.59
N LEU A 68 -6.82 3.77 13.65
CA LEU A 68 -7.70 3.06 12.73
C LEU A 68 -8.10 1.70 13.33
N ASP A 69 -9.37 1.52 13.65
CA ASP A 69 -9.89 0.27 14.18
C ASP A 69 -9.75 -0.88 13.18
N GLY A 70 -9.28 -2.03 13.67
CA GLY A 70 -9.08 -3.21 12.84
C GLY A 70 -7.87 -3.14 11.92
N PHE A 71 -6.94 -2.20 12.15
CA PHE A 71 -5.67 -2.14 11.43
C PHE A 71 -4.50 -2.53 12.33
N GLU A 72 -3.63 -3.37 11.81
CA GLU A 72 -2.37 -3.73 12.44
C GLU A 72 -1.21 -3.66 11.44
N VAL A 73 0.00 -3.44 11.92
CA VAL A 73 1.20 -3.40 11.09
C VAL A 73 2.10 -4.56 11.44
N SER A 74 2.46 -5.34 10.44
CA SER A 74 3.40 -6.45 10.60
C SER A 74 4.76 -6.12 10.02
N ASP A 75 5.81 -6.48 10.74
CA ASP A 75 7.21 -6.38 10.32
C ASP A 75 7.75 -7.69 9.70
N MET A 76 6.86 -8.61 9.36
CA MET A 76 7.23 -9.96 8.93
C MET A 76 8.19 -9.99 7.72
N GLU A 77 8.03 -9.05 6.79
CA GLU A 77 8.94 -8.95 5.65
C GLU A 77 10.31 -8.37 6.02
N LEU A 78 10.39 -7.56 7.08
CA LEU A 78 11.64 -7.03 7.59
C LEU A 78 12.46 -8.08 8.36
N ARG A 79 11.84 -9.18 8.79
CA ARG A 79 12.50 -10.30 9.48
C ARG A 79 13.06 -11.34 8.52
N ARG A 80 12.75 -11.23 7.22
CA ARG A 80 13.26 -12.12 6.18
C ARG A 80 14.41 -11.46 5.42
N GLU A 81 15.37 -12.24 4.99
CA GLU A 81 16.40 -11.80 4.06
C GLU A 81 15.88 -11.81 2.61
N GLY A 82 16.45 -10.94 1.79
CA GLY A 82 16.17 -10.87 0.36
C GLY A 82 14.89 -10.09 0.00
N PRO A 83 14.42 -10.22 -1.26
CA PRO A 83 13.26 -9.51 -1.76
C PRO A 83 11.95 -9.91 -1.07
N SER A 84 11.08 -8.94 -0.84
CA SER A 84 9.77 -9.10 -0.21
C SER A 84 8.74 -9.67 -1.19
N TYR A 85 8.86 -10.94 -1.55
CA TYR A 85 7.89 -11.59 -2.44
C TYR A 85 6.56 -11.86 -1.73
N THR A 86 5.45 -11.46 -2.36
CA THR A 86 4.10 -11.62 -1.83
C THR A 86 3.73 -13.08 -1.57
N VAL A 87 4.17 -14.00 -2.43
CA VAL A 87 3.89 -15.42 -2.25
C VAL A 87 4.45 -15.96 -0.93
N ASP A 88 5.66 -15.54 -0.54
CA ASP A 88 6.30 -15.98 0.70
C ASP A 88 5.58 -15.39 1.92
N THR A 89 5.10 -14.15 1.81
CA THR A 89 4.29 -13.49 2.83
C THR A 89 2.95 -14.20 3.03
N LEU A 90 2.25 -14.54 1.95
CA LEU A 90 0.98 -15.25 2.02
C LEU A 90 1.13 -16.70 2.53
N ARG A 91 2.20 -17.43 2.16
CA ARG A 91 2.50 -18.74 2.72
C ARG A 91 2.67 -18.69 4.23
N GLN A 92 3.41 -17.70 4.71
CA GLN A 92 3.61 -17.54 6.15
C GLN A 92 2.31 -17.18 6.88
N LEU A 93 1.50 -16.27 6.31
CA LEU A 93 0.21 -15.89 6.89
C LEU A 93 -0.79 -17.05 6.87
N SER A 94 -0.88 -17.80 5.77
CA SER A 94 -1.75 -18.98 5.68
C SER A 94 -1.38 -20.05 6.72
N ALA A 95 -0.08 -20.25 6.98
CA ALA A 95 0.36 -21.16 8.03
C ALA A 95 0.03 -20.66 9.45
N GLN A 96 0.03 -19.34 9.68
CA GLN A 96 -0.33 -18.73 10.96
C GLN A 96 -1.85 -18.67 11.18
N HIS A 97 -2.63 -18.63 10.10
CA HIS A 97 -4.08 -18.46 10.08
C HIS A 97 -4.75 -19.52 9.19
N PRO A 98 -4.63 -20.82 9.52
CA PRO A 98 -5.04 -21.91 8.63
C PRO A 98 -6.56 -21.96 8.38
N ASP A 99 -7.36 -21.41 9.30
CA ASP A 99 -8.82 -21.39 9.21
C ASP A 99 -9.39 -20.06 8.69
N ASP A 100 -8.51 -19.07 8.35
CA ASP A 100 -8.94 -17.74 7.97
C ASP A 100 -8.81 -17.53 6.45
N ALA A 101 -9.67 -16.67 5.89
CA ALA A 101 -9.61 -16.27 4.51
C ALA A 101 -8.73 -15.03 4.34
N LEU A 102 -7.68 -15.14 3.53
CA LEU A 102 -6.79 -14.03 3.20
C LEU A 102 -7.30 -13.25 1.98
N TRP A 103 -7.27 -11.93 2.06
CA TRP A 103 -7.70 -11.02 1.01
C TRP A 103 -6.53 -10.08 0.63
N LEU A 104 -5.85 -10.38 -0.47
CA LEU A 104 -4.72 -9.59 -0.95
C LEU A 104 -5.22 -8.30 -1.62
N MET A 105 -4.94 -7.18 -0.99
CA MET A 105 -5.40 -5.86 -1.40
C MET A 105 -4.32 -5.13 -2.20
N MET A 106 -4.66 -4.63 -3.39
CA MET A 106 -3.71 -3.91 -4.24
C MET A 106 -4.37 -2.81 -5.08
N GLY A 107 -3.59 -1.80 -5.43
CA GLY A 107 -4.02 -0.76 -6.36
C GLY A 107 -3.96 -1.23 -7.82
N THR A 108 -4.59 -0.47 -8.71
CA THR A 108 -4.75 -0.76 -10.14
C THR A 108 -3.44 -1.12 -10.86
N ASP A 109 -2.34 -0.40 -10.59
CA ASP A 109 -1.05 -0.65 -11.25
C ASP A 109 -0.48 -2.03 -10.90
N MET A 110 -0.56 -2.40 -9.62
CA MET A 110 -0.10 -3.70 -9.14
C MET A 110 -0.99 -4.83 -9.65
N PHE A 111 -2.30 -4.60 -9.72
CA PHE A 111 -3.26 -5.55 -10.27
C PHE A 111 -3.00 -5.83 -11.76
N LEU A 112 -2.76 -4.79 -12.55
CA LEU A 112 -2.47 -4.95 -13.99
C LEU A 112 -1.14 -5.67 -14.25
N SER A 113 -0.17 -5.57 -13.34
CA SER A 113 1.11 -6.27 -13.43
C SER A 113 1.14 -7.64 -12.75
N PHE A 114 0.06 -8.06 -12.09
CA PHE A 114 0.01 -9.24 -11.22
C PHE A 114 0.51 -10.54 -11.87
N ALA A 115 0.19 -10.77 -13.15
CA ALA A 115 0.61 -11.98 -13.87
C ALA A 115 2.14 -12.10 -14.03
N SER A 116 2.90 -11.01 -13.82
CA SER A 116 4.36 -10.99 -13.85
C SER A 116 5.01 -11.19 -12.47
N TRP A 117 4.21 -11.34 -11.41
CA TRP A 117 4.74 -11.55 -10.07
C TRP A 117 5.31 -12.95 -9.91
N ARG A 118 6.09 -13.15 -8.86
CA ARG A 118 6.63 -14.47 -8.56
C ARG A 118 5.50 -15.41 -8.12
N GLU A 119 5.34 -16.52 -8.83
CA GLU A 119 4.35 -17.57 -8.55
C GLU A 119 2.90 -17.02 -8.43
N PRO A 120 2.37 -16.33 -9.46
CA PRO A 120 1.06 -15.68 -9.39
C PRO A 120 -0.07 -16.68 -9.17
N GLU A 121 0.03 -17.90 -9.72
CA GLU A 121 -0.91 -18.99 -9.49
C GLU A 121 -0.98 -19.37 -8.00
N GLN A 122 0.17 -19.49 -7.34
CA GLN A 122 0.20 -19.81 -5.92
C GLN A 122 -0.37 -18.67 -5.07
N ILE A 123 -0.14 -17.40 -5.45
CA ILE A 123 -0.76 -16.24 -4.79
C ILE A 123 -2.28 -16.32 -4.93
N ALA A 124 -2.78 -16.59 -6.13
CA ALA A 124 -4.22 -16.71 -6.42
C ALA A 124 -4.90 -17.85 -5.64
N HIS A 125 -4.14 -18.91 -5.34
CA HIS A 125 -4.61 -20.03 -4.52
C HIS A 125 -4.65 -19.71 -3.02
N LEU A 126 -3.70 -18.91 -2.54
CA LEU A 126 -3.56 -18.58 -1.11
C LEU A 126 -4.48 -17.43 -0.66
N ALA A 127 -4.89 -16.54 -1.57
CA ALA A 127 -5.66 -15.36 -1.21
C ALA A 127 -6.67 -14.95 -2.28
N GLN A 128 -7.78 -14.40 -1.87
CA GLN A 128 -8.69 -13.66 -2.76
C GLN A 128 -8.05 -12.32 -3.12
N ILE A 129 -8.14 -11.93 -4.39
CA ILE A 129 -7.50 -10.71 -4.91
C ILE A 129 -8.51 -9.57 -4.92
N VAL A 130 -8.12 -8.44 -4.32
CA VAL A 130 -8.92 -7.22 -4.32
C VAL A 130 -8.15 -6.11 -5.01
N CYS A 131 -8.71 -5.60 -6.10
CA CYS A 131 -8.20 -4.40 -6.76
C CYS A 131 -9.05 -3.19 -6.36
N PHE A 132 -8.43 -2.13 -5.87
CA PHE A 132 -9.06 -0.86 -5.57
C PHE A 132 -8.47 0.28 -6.40
N ALA A 133 -9.29 1.29 -6.70
CA ALA A 133 -8.86 2.48 -7.42
C ALA A 133 -8.09 3.44 -6.49
N ARG A 134 -7.03 4.06 -7.03
CA ARG A 134 -6.32 5.19 -6.38
C ARG A 134 -6.44 6.47 -7.17
N THR A 135 -6.95 6.40 -8.39
CA THR A 135 -7.21 7.50 -9.30
C THR A 135 -8.57 7.30 -9.95
N ALA A 136 -9.05 8.31 -10.70
CA ALA A 136 -10.27 8.17 -11.49
C ALA A 136 -10.15 6.99 -12.46
N VAL A 137 -11.20 6.18 -12.50
CA VAL A 137 -11.31 5.03 -13.40
C VAL A 137 -12.16 5.44 -14.59
N ASP A 138 -11.51 5.76 -15.71
CA ASP A 138 -12.17 5.99 -16.98
C ASP A 138 -12.59 4.66 -17.65
N ALA A 139 -13.31 4.77 -18.77
CA ALA A 139 -13.80 3.59 -19.48
C ALA A 139 -12.66 2.66 -19.96
N ALA A 140 -11.54 3.23 -20.40
CA ALA A 140 -10.40 2.45 -20.89
C ALA A 140 -9.69 1.70 -19.77
N LEU A 141 -9.49 2.33 -18.61
CA LEU A 141 -8.92 1.68 -17.43
C LEU A 141 -9.88 0.59 -16.93
N LYS A 142 -11.19 0.86 -16.87
CA LYS A 142 -12.21 -0.12 -16.47
C LYS A 142 -12.14 -1.38 -17.34
N GLU A 143 -12.13 -1.23 -18.66
CA GLU A 143 -12.02 -2.35 -19.60
C GLU A 143 -10.73 -3.17 -19.36
N ARG A 144 -9.60 -2.50 -19.15
CA ARG A 144 -8.32 -3.15 -18.83
C ARG A 144 -8.38 -3.95 -17.53
N LEU A 145 -9.03 -3.41 -16.50
CA LEU A 145 -9.20 -4.10 -15.21
C LEU A 145 -10.11 -5.31 -15.33
N GLU A 146 -11.22 -5.20 -16.06
CA GLU A 146 -12.13 -6.32 -16.33
C GLU A 146 -11.46 -7.42 -17.15
N THR A 147 -10.70 -7.05 -18.18
CA THR A 147 -9.90 -7.98 -18.99
C THR A 147 -8.87 -8.71 -18.13
N GLN A 148 -8.13 -7.98 -17.31
CA GLN A 148 -7.16 -8.58 -16.40
C GLN A 148 -7.84 -9.52 -15.37
N ALA A 149 -8.98 -9.13 -14.82
CA ALA A 149 -9.73 -9.97 -13.90
C ALA A 149 -10.19 -11.28 -14.54
N ALA A 150 -10.72 -11.19 -15.78
CA ALA A 150 -11.11 -12.37 -16.55
C ALA A 150 -9.91 -13.29 -16.83
N ARG A 151 -8.77 -12.71 -17.21
CA ARG A 151 -7.53 -13.43 -17.42
C ARG A 151 -7.06 -14.17 -16.16
N LEU A 152 -7.00 -13.49 -15.01
CA LEU A 152 -6.55 -14.11 -13.76
C LEU A 152 -7.48 -15.23 -13.29
N ARG A 153 -8.79 -15.10 -13.53
CA ARG A 153 -9.75 -16.19 -13.26
C ARG A 153 -9.52 -17.39 -14.17
N ALA A 154 -9.27 -17.17 -15.46
CA ALA A 154 -9.08 -18.23 -16.44
C ALA A 154 -7.73 -18.94 -16.30
N GLU A 155 -6.64 -18.18 -16.12
CA GLU A 155 -5.27 -18.73 -16.08
C GLU A 155 -4.91 -19.31 -14.72
N PHE A 156 -5.36 -18.70 -13.61
CA PHE A 156 -4.91 -19.05 -12.25
C PHE A 156 -6.05 -19.50 -11.32
N GLY A 157 -7.30 -19.56 -11.80
CA GLY A 157 -8.45 -19.86 -10.93
C GLY A 157 -8.70 -18.82 -9.83
N ALA A 158 -8.18 -17.59 -10.01
CA ALA A 158 -8.21 -16.55 -9.01
C ALA A 158 -9.64 -16.10 -8.65
N SER A 159 -9.91 -15.90 -7.37
CA SER A 159 -11.06 -15.11 -6.92
C SER A 159 -10.70 -13.62 -6.97
N VAL A 160 -11.38 -12.83 -7.80
CA VAL A 160 -11.03 -11.41 -8.01
C VAL A 160 -12.24 -10.53 -7.76
N THR A 161 -12.06 -9.51 -6.93
CA THR A 161 -13.00 -8.42 -6.67
C THR A 161 -12.42 -7.10 -7.17
N LEU A 162 -13.12 -6.42 -8.06
CA LEU A 162 -12.83 -5.04 -8.46
C LEU A 162 -13.69 -4.12 -7.60
N LEU A 163 -13.07 -3.37 -6.70
CA LEU A 163 -13.78 -2.53 -5.75
C LEU A 163 -14.01 -1.13 -6.33
N HIS A 164 -15.25 -0.68 -6.33
CA HIS A 164 -15.59 0.71 -6.57
C HIS A 164 -15.48 1.47 -5.25
N ASN A 165 -14.48 2.33 -5.13
CA ASN A 165 -14.17 3.07 -3.91
C ASN A 165 -13.94 4.55 -4.22
N GLU A 166 -14.13 5.39 -3.21
CA GLU A 166 -13.59 6.75 -3.24
C GLU A 166 -12.07 6.70 -3.20
N PHE A 167 -11.42 7.69 -3.77
CA PHE A 167 -9.96 7.74 -3.80
C PHE A 167 -9.47 9.15 -3.46
N LEU A 168 -8.29 9.21 -2.91
CA LEU A 168 -7.48 10.42 -2.83
C LEU A 168 -6.37 10.26 -3.87
N ASP A 169 -6.42 11.09 -4.92
CA ASP A 169 -5.47 11.02 -6.04
C ASP A 169 -4.11 11.52 -5.59
N ILE A 170 -3.37 10.63 -4.97
CA ILE A 170 -2.04 10.88 -4.44
C ILE A 170 -1.17 9.62 -4.52
N SER A 171 0.06 9.79 -4.95
CA SER A 171 1.10 8.77 -4.88
C SER A 171 2.15 9.12 -3.84
N SER A 172 2.93 8.12 -3.38
CA SER A 172 4.09 8.41 -2.51
C SER A 172 5.12 9.33 -3.19
N THR A 173 5.20 9.30 -4.52
CA THR A 173 6.08 10.23 -5.29
C THR A 173 5.59 11.66 -5.18
N GLU A 174 4.30 11.89 -5.34
CA GLU A 174 3.70 13.23 -5.17
C GLU A 174 3.76 13.68 -3.72
N ALA A 175 3.50 12.78 -2.75
CA ALA A 175 3.66 13.10 -1.34
C ALA A 175 5.09 13.59 -1.02
N ARG A 176 6.14 12.97 -1.62
CA ARG A 176 7.52 13.45 -1.46
C ARG A 176 7.74 14.82 -2.11
N LYS A 177 7.15 15.10 -3.27
CA LYS A 177 7.19 16.44 -3.88
C LYS A 177 6.52 17.48 -2.98
N LEU A 178 5.31 17.18 -2.48
CA LEU A 178 4.59 18.05 -1.56
C LEU A 178 5.35 18.28 -0.24
N LEU A 179 6.05 17.28 0.27
CA LEU A 179 6.95 17.43 1.40
C LEU A 179 8.04 18.47 1.12
N PHE A 180 8.68 18.40 -0.04
CA PHE A 180 9.72 19.34 -0.45
C PHE A 180 9.21 20.78 -0.50
N PHE A 181 7.95 20.99 -0.94
CA PHE A 181 7.31 22.30 -0.98
C PHE A 181 6.60 22.72 0.32
N GLY A 182 6.61 21.86 1.36
CA GLY A 182 5.93 22.15 2.61
C GLY A 182 4.39 22.04 2.57
N LEU A 183 3.85 21.37 1.55
CA LEU A 183 2.41 21.27 1.27
C LEU A 183 1.84 19.87 1.57
N ALA A 184 2.52 19.05 2.37
CA ALA A 184 2.12 17.65 2.59
C ALA A 184 1.07 17.46 3.69
N ASP A 185 0.62 18.50 4.37
CA ASP A 185 -0.36 18.43 5.47
C ASP A 185 -1.71 17.86 5.01
N GLU A 186 -2.11 18.13 3.76
CA GLU A 186 -3.36 17.63 3.18
C GLU A 186 -3.31 16.12 2.89
N VAL A 187 -2.12 15.57 2.64
CA VAL A 187 -1.96 14.20 2.12
C VAL A 187 -1.30 13.23 3.11
N LEU A 188 -0.63 13.72 4.15
CA LEU A 188 -0.04 12.91 5.20
C LEU A 188 -0.82 13.05 6.51
N GLN A 189 -0.83 11.96 7.30
CA GLN A 189 -1.31 12.04 8.68
C GLN A 189 -0.38 12.96 9.50
N PRO A 190 -0.90 13.74 10.46
CA PRO A 190 -0.10 14.67 11.26
C PRO A 190 1.10 14.02 11.94
N GLU A 191 0.92 12.82 12.48
CA GLU A 191 1.99 12.09 13.18
C GLU A 191 3.08 11.62 12.21
N VAL A 192 2.71 11.20 10.99
CA VAL A 192 3.65 10.84 9.93
C VAL A 192 4.48 12.05 9.53
N LEU A 193 3.83 13.17 9.29
CA LEU A 193 4.48 14.42 8.91
C LEU A 193 5.40 14.95 10.00
N ALA A 194 4.96 14.93 11.26
CA ALA A 194 5.77 15.31 12.40
C ALA A 194 7.03 14.46 12.52
N TYR A 195 6.91 13.14 12.38
CA TYR A 195 8.05 12.22 12.41
C TYR A 195 9.04 12.50 11.27
N ILE A 196 8.54 12.72 10.05
CA ILE A 196 9.35 13.05 8.88
C ILE A 196 10.17 14.33 9.14
N ARG A 197 9.51 15.38 9.64
CA ARG A 197 10.15 16.67 9.96
C ARG A 197 11.20 16.55 11.06
N GLN A 198 10.87 15.87 12.16
CA GLN A 198 11.78 15.68 13.29
C GLN A 198 13.06 14.91 12.94
N ASN A 199 12.96 13.96 11.99
CA ASN A 199 14.07 13.10 11.60
C ASN A 199 14.75 13.55 10.29
N GLY A 200 14.34 14.66 9.68
CA GLY A 200 14.92 15.19 8.46
C GLY A 200 14.84 14.21 7.28
N LEU A 201 13.75 13.44 7.18
CA LEU A 201 13.58 12.43 6.15
C LEU A 201 13.23 13.06 4.80
N TYR A 202 13.48 12.34 3.71
CA TYR A 202 13.16 12.74 2.33
C TYR A 202 13.84 14.05 1.90
N GLY A 203 15.06 14.30 2.40
CA GLY A 203 15.81 15.51 2.08
C GLY A 203 15.41 16.75 2.84
N LEU A 204 14.45 16.65 3.78
CA LEU A 204 14.12 17.74 4.66
C LEU A 204 15.21 17.89 5.73
N GLY A 205 15.93 19.01 5.74
CA GLY A 205 16.86 19.35 6.85
C GLY A 205 16.09 19.46 8.17
N ARG A 206 16.78 19.24 9.32
CA ARG A 206 16.18 19.35 10.66
C ARG A 206 15.56 20.73 10.93
N ASN A 207 15.98 21.77 10.20
CA ASN A 207 15.50 23.16 10.31
C ASN A 207 14.59 23.55 9.14
N TYR A 208 13.95 22.58 8.47
CA TYR A 208 13.05 22.87 7.37
C TYR A 208 11.92 23.78 7.83
N ARG A 209 11.85 24.97 7.23
CA ARG A 209 10.68 25.86 7.29
C ARG A 209 9.94 25.73 5.97
N ALA A 210 8.65 25.43 6.01
CA ALA A 210 7.80 25.53 4.83
C ALA A 210 7.96 26.93 4.23
N LEU A 211 8.22 27.01 2.93
CA LEU A 211 8.20 28.29 2.24
C LEU A 211 6.77 28.84 2.29
N PRO A 212 6.58 30.13 2.57
CA PRO A 212 5.27 30.76 2.48
C PRO A 212 4.70 30.57 1.06
N PHE A 213 3.41 30.31 0.98
CA PHE A 213 2.73 30.06 -0.30
C PHE A 213 2.92 31.17 -1.33
N ASP A 214 3.09 32.40 -0.85
CA ASP A 214 3.29 33.61 -1.66
C ASP A 214 4.64 33.65 -2.41
N GLU A 215 5.60 32.83 -2.04
CA GLU A 215 6.91 32.73 -2.72
C GLU A 215 6.94 31.68 -3.84
N LEU A 216 5.90 30.86 -3.96
CA LEU A 216 5.72 29.87 -5.03
C LEU A 216 5.04 30.55 -6.25
N ARG A 217 5.76 31.43 -6.93
CA ARG A 217 5.35 31.87 -8.28
C ARG A 217 5.69 30.75 -9.27
N LEU A 218 4.66 29.99 -9.67
CA LEU A 218 4.66 29.14 -10.86
C LEU A 218 4.50 29.99 -12.12
#